data_52896456341f5430205a60e4796684b0
#
_entry.id   52896456341f5430205a60e4796684b0
#
_cell.length_a   1.000
_cell.length_b   1.000
_cell.length_c   1.000
_cell.angle_alpha   90.00
_cell.angle_beta   90.00
_cell.angle_gamma   90.00
#
_symmetry.space_group_name_H-M   'P 1'
#
loop_
_entity.id
_entity.type
_entity.pdbx_description
1 polymer ?
#
loop_
_entity_poly.entity_id
_entity_poly.type
_entity_poly.pdbx_seq_one_letter_code
_entity_poly.pdbx_strand_id
1 'polypeptide(L)'
;MGTTLLTHCIGIWLTLLKTEEAKAVEGMDRKQKKVIKAEYQKKGRRVLILGILILLGVLGYLKYFDFFTTNLSYLFGHPVLEGWRPEKLLMPIGISFYTLQAIGYMTDVYWGTIQAETEIWRTALFLGFFPQIMEGPIARYSDVAGTLYTGKPLEYRNVVDGYVRIFWGLFKKMVIADRMALMVNQVFDHYAGYHGAVILAAAIGYVIQLYMEFSGCMDIIIGSGKLFGICLPENFRQPFCAKNPSEFWRRWHITLGAWFKAYIFYPVSVSGLVKKWNQYGRKHCGKHITRLVTSAIALFPVWVANGVWHGAQWNYIFYGMYYFVLIMLGIAVEPVRD
;
A
#
# COMPACT_ATOMS: atom_id res chain seq x y z
N MET A 1 -4.31 -18.66 5.26
CA MET A 1 -3.84 -19.24 6.54
C MET A 1 -2.33 -19.13 6.73
N GLY A 2 -1.45 -19.57 5.83
CA GLY A 2 0.00 -19.47 6.01
C GLY A 2 0.52 -18.06 6.30
N THR A 3 0.04 -17.06 5.57
CA THR A 3 0.38 -15.64 5.78
C THR A 3 -0.02 -15.16 7.18
N THR A 4 -1.20 -15.53 7.65
CA THR A 4 -1.69 -15.19 9.00
C THR A 4 -0.80 -15.79 10.09
N LEU A 5 -0.49 -17.09 9.97
CA LEU A 5 0.37 -17.79 10.90
C LEU A 5 1.77 -17.14 10.95
N LEU A 6 2.37 -16.89 9.78
CA LEU A 6 3.67 -16.23 9.69
C LEU A 6 3.64 -14.86 10.37
N THR A 7 2.63 -14.02 10.04
CA THR A 7 2.49 -12.66 10.58
C THR A 7 2.34 -12.68 12.09
N HIS A 8 1.51 -13.61 12.62
CA HIS A 8 1.30 -13.79 14.05
C HIS A 8 2.59 -14.23 14.75
N CYS A 9 3.26 -15.28 14.26
CA CYS A 9 4.50 -15.78 14.84
C CYS A 9 5.61 -14.71 14.85
N ILE A 10 5.79 -13.96 13.76
CA ILE A 10 6.76 -12.87 13.70
C ILE A 10 6.38 -11.77 14.70
N GLY A 11 5.10 -11.41 14.81
CA GLY A 11 4.62 -10.41 15.78
C GLY A 11 4.94 -10.83 17.22
N ILE A 12 4.62 -12.06 17.59
CA ILE A 12 4.95 -12.62 18.92
C ILE A 12 6.46 -12.61 19.16
N TRP A 13 7.25 -13.08 18.19
CA TRP A 13 8.71 -13.10 18.33
C TRP A 13 9.29 -11.71 18.56
N LEU A 14 8.83 -10.71 17.80
CA LEU A 14 9.24 -9.32 17.99
C LEU A 14 8.88 -8.79 19.39
N THR A 15 7.71 -9.16 19.90
CA THR A 15 7.28 -8.79 21.26
C THR A 15 8.13 -9.45 22.34
N LEU A 16 8.44 -10.75 22.17
CA LEU A 16 9.34 -11.47 23.09
C LEU A 16 10.72 -10.82 23.15
N LEU A 17 11.31 -10.47 22.00
CA LEU A 17 12.60 -9.77 21.94
C LEU A 17 12.58 -8.43 22.68
N LYS A 18 11.47 -7.70 22.63
CA LYS A 18 11.32 -6.44 23.39
C LYS A 18 11.19 -6.68 24.88
N THR A 19 10.47 -7.73 25.27
CA THR A 19 10.36 -8.11 26.69
C THR A 19 11.72 -8.53 27.26
N GLU A 20 12.48 -9.30 26.49
CA GLU A 20 13.86 -9.67 26.86
C GLU A 20 14.78 -8.44 26.92
N GLU A 21 14.69 -7.51 25.95
CA GLU A 21 15.41 -6.22 25.97
C GLU A 21 15.12 -5.47 27.27
N ALA A 22 13.83 -5.34 27.63
CA ALA A 22 13.42 -4.61 28.84
C ALA A 22 14.04 -5.23 30.11
N LYS A 23 14.01 -6.56 30.22
CA LYS A 23 14.64 -7.29 31.34
C LYS A 23 16.17 -7.14 31.34
N ALA A 24 16.79 -7.25 30.17
CA ALA A 24 18.26 -7.19 30.05
C ALA A 24 18.85 -5.81 30.40
N VAL A 25 18.07 -4.72 30.28
CA VAL A 25 18.54 -3.36 30.58
C VAL A 25 18.20 -2.91 32.00
N GLU A 26 17.50 -3.73 32.79
CA GLU A 26 17.14 -3.43 34.16
C GLU A 26 18.38 -3.30 35.03
N GLY A 27 18.48 -2.23 35.82
CA GLY A 27 19.63 -1.96 36.70
C GLY A 27 20.93 -1.48 36.01
N MET A 28 21.01 -1.41 34.69
CA MET A 28 22.23 -1.05 33.95
C MET A 28 22.42 0.48 33.84
N ASP A 29 23.68 0.88 33.63
CA ASP A 29 24.00 2.28 33.34
C ASP A 29 23.54 2.71 31.92
N ARG A 30 23.56 4.02 31.63
CA ARG A 30 23.11 4.59 30.36
C ARG A 30 23.92 4.10 29.14
N LYS A 31 25.22 3.82 29.30
CA LYS A 31 26.08 3.36 28.20
C LYS A 31 25.79 1.89 27.89
N GLN A 32 25.73 1.05 28.91
CA GLN A 32 25.38 -0.35 28.79
C GLN A 32 23.99 -0.55 28.18
N LYS A 33 22.97 0.20 28.68
CA LYS A 33 21.62 0.21 28.12
C LYS A 33 21.62 0.49 26.61
N LYS A 34 22.40 1.49 26.15
CA LYS A 34 22.48 1.82 24.73
C LYS A 34 23.05 0.69 23.87
N VAL A 35 24.06 -0.02 24.34
CA VAL A 35 24.68 -1.15 23.62
C VAL A 35 23.69 -2.29 23.49
N ILE A 36 23.08 -2.70 24.62
CA ILE A 36 22.13 -3.82 24.64
C ILE A 36 20.90 -3.51 23.78
N LYS A 37 20.31 -2.30 23.91
CA LYS A 37 19.20 -1.88 23.06
C LYS A 37 19.54 -1.95 21.58
N ALA A 38 20.74 -1.52 21.19
CA ALA A 38 21.18 -1.61 19.79
C ALA A 38 21.30 -3.06 19.30
N GLU A 39 21.72 -3.98 20.16
CA GLU A 39 21.79 -5.40 19.84
C GLU A 39 20.39 -6.02 19.62
N TYR A 40 19.46 -5.79 20.56
CA TYR A 40 18.08 -6.29 20.43
C TYR A 40 17.36 -5.65 19.23
N GLN A 41 17.55 -4.35 18.97
CA GLN A 41 17.05 -3.70 17.76
C GLN A 41 17.57 -4.36 16.48
N LYS A 42 18.86 -4.76 16.46
CA LYS A 42 19.45 -5.48 15.33
C LYS A 42 18.85 -6.88 15.17
N LYS A 43 18.62 -7.61 16.27
CA LYS A 43 17.94 -8.92 16.26
C LYS A 43 16.49 -8.76 15.74
N GLY A 44 15.71 -7.84 16.30
CA GLY A 44 14.33 -7.58 15.86
C GLY A 44 14.24 -7.15 14.39
N ARG A 45 15.19 -6.30 13.92
CA ARG A 45 15.27 -5.94 12.51
C ARG A 45 15.49 -7.13 11.58
N ARG A 46 16.34 -8.11 11.98
CA ARG A 46 16.55 -9.33 11.19
C ARG A 46 15.29 -10.17 11.11
N VAL A 47 14.58 -10.33 12.23
CA VAL A 47 13.30 -11.05 12.30
C VAL A 47 12.25 -10.39 11.40
N LEU A 48 12.11 -9.06 11.48
CA LEU A 48 11.20 -8.30 10.61
C LEU A 48 11.54 -8.49 9.13
N ILE A 49 12.82 -8.32 8.76
CA ILE A 49 13.27 -8.49 7.37
C ILE A 49 12.98 -9.90 6.87
N LEU A 50 13.24 -10.93 7.68
CA LEU A 50 12.93 -12.32 7.32
C LEU A 50 11.43 -12.48 7.03
N GLY A 51 10.55 -11.97 7.91
CA GLY A 51 9.10 -12.02 7.70
C GLY A 51 8.67 -11.30 6.42
N ILE A 52 9.20 -10.11 6.17
CA ILE A 52 8.92 -9.34 4.95
C ILE A 52 9.41 -10.11 3.70
N LEU A 53 10.61 -10.66 3.71
CA LEU A 53 11.16 -11.40 2.58
C LEU A 53 10.34 -12.65 2.26
N ILE A 54 9.86 -13.38 3.27
CA ILE A 54 8.97 -14.53 3.06
C ILE A 54 7.65 -14.08 2.41
N LEU A 55 7.00 -13.02 2.93
CA LEU A 55 5.76 -12.50 2.37
C LEU A 55 5.93 -12.01 0.92
N LEU A 56 7.00 -11.25 0.67
CA LEU A 56 7.31 -10.77 -0.69
C LEU A 56 7.73 -11.92 -1.62
N GLY A 57 8.39 -12.95 -1.11
CA GLY A 57 8.72 -14.16 -1.87
C GLY A 57 7.47 -14.92 -2.30
N VAL A 58 6.49 -15.11 -1.39
CA VAL A 58 5.20 -15.72 -1.71
C VAL A 58 4.43 -14.86 -2.73
N LEU A 59 4.36 -13.55 -2.52
CA LEU A 59 3.72 -12.63 -3.46
C LEU A 59 4.43 -12.64 -4.82
N GLY A 60 5.76 -12.64 -4.83
CA GLY A 60 6.60 -12.70 -6.02
C GLY A 60 6.34 -13.97 -6.83
N TYR A 61 6.30 -15.11 -6.16
CA TYR A 61 6.02 -16.39 -6.81
C TYR A 61 4.58 -16.48 -7.36
N LEU A 62 3.60 -16.00 -6.59
CA LEU A 62 2.19 -16.13 -6.98
C LEU A 62 1.75 -15.11 -8.03
N LYS A 63 2.24 -13.86 -7.95
CA LYS A 63 1.76 -12.76 -8.82
C LYS A 63 2.77 -12.33 -9.89
N TYR A 64 4.06 -12.36 -9.60
CA TYR A 64 5.08 -11.72 -10.43
C TYR A 64 6.02 -12.70 -11.14
N PHE A 65 5.92 -14.01 -10.87
CA PHE A 65 6.83 -15.02 -11.39
C PHE A 65 6.92 -14.98 -12.92
N ASP A 66 5.78 -15.03 -13.60
CA ASP A 66 5.73 -15.06 -15.06
C ASP A 66 6.30 -13.79 -15.70
N PHE A 67 6.06 -12.63 -15.06
CA PHE A 67 6.64 -11.37 -15.51
C PHE A 67 8.18 -11.39 -15.43
N PHE A 68 8.72 -11.86 -14.31
CA PHE A 68 10.17 -11.93 -14.15
C PHE A 68 10.81 -12.95 -15.08
N THR A 69 10.26 -14.15 -15.20
CA THR A 69 10.81 -15.20 -16.04
C THR A 69 10.74 -14.82 -17.52
N THR A 70 9.64 -14.22 -17.99
CA THR A 70 9.52 -13.72 -19.36
C THR A 70 10.59 -12.66 -19.68
N ASN A 71 10.78 -11.68 -18.78
CA ASN A 71 11.80 -10.64 -18.99
C ASN A 71 13.22 -11.19 -18.91
N LEU A 72 13.50 -12.17 -18.02
CA LEU A 72 14.78 -12.85 -17.96
C LEU A 72 15.04 -13.68 -19.24
N SER A 73 14.03 -14.41 -19.71
CA SER A 73 14.13 -15.17 -20.96
C SER A 73 14.44 -14.27 -22.16
N TYR A 74 13.78 -13.10 -22.21
CA TYR A 74 14.10 -12.10 -23.22
C TYR A 74 15.54 -11.58 -23.12
N LEU A 75 16.02 -11.31 -21.90
CA LEU A 75 17.38 -10.80 -21.65
C LEU A 75 18.46 -11.84 -22.01
N PHE A 76 18.24 -13.10 -21.68
CA PHE A 76 19.22 -14.18 -21.91
C PHE A 76 19.07 -14.87 -23.29
N GLY A 77 18.02 -14.57 -24.04
CA GLY A 77 17.77 -15.18 -25.35
C GLY A 77 17.36 -16.66 -25.33
N HIS A 78 17.03 -17.21 -24.16
CA HIS A 78 16.53 -18.58 -23.98
C HIS A 78 15.56 -18.64 -22.79
N PRO A 79 14.67 -19.66 -22.75
CA PRO A 79 13.73 -19.84 -21.65
C PRO A 79 14.41 -19.98 -20.29
N VAL A 80 14.00 -19.16 -19.32
CA VAL A 80 14.52 -19.19 -17.95
C VAL A 80 13.40 -19.63 -17.02
N LEU A 81 13.63 -20.70 -16.26
CA LEU A 81 12.67 -21.26 -15.28
C LEU A 81 11.32 -21.65 -15.90
N GLU A 82 11.28 -22.03 -17.19
CA GLU A 82 10.07 -22.52 -17.84
C GLU A 82 9.63 -23.82 -17.18
N GLY A 83 8.31 -23.97 -16.92
CA GLY A 83 7.74 -25.14 -16.26
C GLY A 83 7.92 -25.19 -14.72
N TRP A 84 8.62 -24.25 -14.10
CA TRP A 84 8.79 -24.21 -12.64
C TRP A 84 7.52 -23.83 -11.88
N ARG A 85 6.54 -23.26 -12.57
CA ARG A 85 5.24 -22.90 -12.00
C ARG A 85 4.15 -23.76 -12.61
N PRO A 86 3.26 -24.38 -11.81
CA PRO A 86 2.10 -25.09 -12.33
C PRO A 86 1.19 -24.13 -13.12
N GLU A 87 0.73 -24.52 -14.30
CA GLU A 87 -0.14 -23.72 -15.18
C GLU A 87 -1.44 -23.27 -14.49
N LYS A 88 -1.96 -24.07 -13.56
CA LYS A 88 -3.21 -23.81 -12.82
C LYS A 88 -2.99 -23.46 -11.35
N LEU A 89 -2.11 -22.50 -11.08
CA LEU A 89 -1.92 -22.03 -9.71
C LEU A 89 -3.04 -21.04 -9.33
N LEU A 90 -3.87 -21.41 -8.37
CA LEU A 90 -4.90 -20.52 -7.83
C LEU A 90 -4.25 -19.38 -7.05
N MET A 91 -4.41 -18.16 -7.54
CA MET A 91 -3.96 -16.97 -6.81
C MET A 91 -4.98 -16.66 -5.72
N PRO A 92 -4.57 -16.59 -4.44
CA PRO A 92 -5.47 -16.22 -3.36
C PRO A 92 -6.04 -14.81 -3.57
N ILE A 93 -7.35 -14.67 -3.40
CA ILE A 93 -8.05 -13.38 -3.50
C ILE A 93 -7.44 -12.40 -2.51
N GLY A 94 -7.14 -11.17 -2.96
CA GLY A 94 -6.66 -10.09 -2.11
C GLY A 94 -5.21 -10.21 -1.64
N ILE A 95 -4.39 -11.13 -2.22
CA ILE A 95 -3.02 -11.38 -1.77
C ILE A 95 -2.18 -10.10 -1.68
N SER A 96 -2.32 -9.18 -2.61
CA SER A 96 -1.60 -7.89 -2.60
C SER A 96 -2.01 -7.01 -1.42
N PHE A 97 -3.30 -6.99 -1.07
CA PHE A 97 -3.85 -6.16 0.01
C PHE A 97 -3.45 -6.70 1.39
N TYR A 98 -3.74 -7.97 1.67
CA TYR A 98 -3.39 -8.51 2.98
C TYR A 98 -1.87 -8.66 3.19
N THR A 99 -1.07 -8.77 2.12
CA THR A 99 0.40 -8.72 2.26
C THR A 99 0.88 -7.36 2.76
N LEU A 100 0.34 -6.25 2.24
CA LEU A 100 0.66 -4.92 2.75
C LEU A 100 0.20 -4.74 4.21
N GLN A 101 -1.00 -5.22 4.55
CA GLN A 101 -1.49 -5.19 5.93
C GLN A 101 -0.59 -5.98 6.88
N ALA A 102 -0.17 -7.19 6.48
CA ALA A 102 0.74 -8.04 7.26
C ALA A 102 2.10 -7.38 7.47
N ILE A 103 2.70 -6.80 6.42
CA ILE A 103 3.96 -6.05 6.50
C ILE A 103 3.81 -4.85 7.42
N GLY A 104 2.72 -4.09 7.30
CA GLY A 104 2.41 -2.95 8.16
C GLY A 104 2.30 -3.36 9.62
N TYR A 105 1.53 -4.41 9.91
CA TYR A 105 1.37 -4.95 11.26
C TYR A 105 2.70 -5.35 11.90
N MET A 106 3.51 -6.18 11.22
CA MET A 106 4.81 -6.61 11.74
C MET A 106 5.76 -5.42 11.96
N THR A 107 5.72 -4.42 11.07
CA THR A 107 6.55 -3.22 11.18
C THR A 107 6.11 -2.35 12.36
N ASP A 108 4.81 -2.18 12.57
CA ASP A 108 4.27 -1.43 13.70
C ASP A 108 4.60 -2.11 15.04
N VAL A 109 4.55 -3.44 15.12
CA VAL A 109 5.03 -4.21 16.28
C VAL A 109 6.52 -3.99 16.50
N TYR A 110 7.34 -4.05 15.44
CA TYR A 110 8.78 -3.81 15.52
C TYR A 110 9.10 -2.39 16.03
N TRP A 111 8.39 -1.37 15.55
CA TRP A 111 8.55 0.01 16.03
C TRP A 111 8.01 0.21 17.44
N GLY A 112 7.10 -0.65 17.91
CA GLY A 112 6.47 -0.55 19.23
C GLY A 112 5.32 0.41 19.28
N THR A 113 4.76 0.77 18.11
CA THR A 113 3.54 1.58 18.01
C THR A 113 2.31 0.78 18.41
N ILE A 114 2.36 -0.54 18.22
CA ILE A 114 1.35 -1.51 18.69
C ILE A 114 2.03 -2.67 19.40
N GLN A 115 1.26 -3.37 20.24
CA GLN A 115 1.64 -4.68 20.78
C GLN A 115 1.14 -5.77 19.85
N ALA A 116 1.88 -6.90 19.76
CA ALA A 116 1.42 -8.04 18.99
C ALA A 116 0.18 -8.66 19.65
N GLU A 117 -0.76 -9.06 18.82
CA GLU A 117 -1.90 -9.87 19.26
C GLU A 117 -1.43 -11.23 19.75
N THR A 118 -1.94 -11.62 20.92
CA THR A 118 -1.66 -12.94 21.52
C THR A 118 -2.56 -14.02 20.95
N GLU A 119 -3.75 -13.65 20.48
CA GLU A 119 -4.73 -14.56 19.91
C GLU A 119 -4.64 -14.59 18.37
N ILE A 120 -4.30 -15.74 17.83
CA ILE A 120 -4.16 -15.92 16.37
C ILE A 120 -5.45 -15.57 15.60
N TRP A 121 -6.62 -15.81 16.23
CA TRP A 121 -7.92 -15.52 15.60
C TRP A 121 -8.14 -14.03 15.39
N ARG A 122 -7.61 -13.18 16.25
CA ARG A 122 -7.66 -11.71 16.05
C ARG A 122 -6.76 -11.29 14.89
N THR A 123 -5.54 -11.85 14.80
CA THR A 123 -4.68 -11.62 13.65
C THR A 123 -5.34 -12.14 12.36
N ALA A 124 -6.00 -13.30 12.42
CA ALA A 124 -6.73 -13.87 11.28
C ALA A 124 -7.90 -12.98 10.85
N LEU A 125 -8.69 -12.47 11.80
CA LEU A 125 -9.80 -11.57 11.53
C LEU A 125 -9.32 -10.24 10.92
N PHE A 126 -8.24 -9.67 11.44
CA PHE A 126 -7.66 -8.44 10.88
C PHE A 126 -7.23 -8.59 9.42
N LEU A 127 -6.48 -9.65 9.10
CA LEU A 127 -5.98 -9.89 7.75
C LEU A 127 -7.04 -10.43 6.79
N GLY A 128 -8.03 -11.14 7.32
CA GLY A 128 -9.07 -11.84 6.56
C GLY A 128 -10.45 -11.21 6.66
N PHE A 129 -10.59 -9.97 7.15
CA PHE A 129 -11.89 -9.33 7.27
C PHE A 129 -12.58 -9.22 5.92
N PHE A 130 -13.65 -9.98 5.76
CA PHE A 130 -14.24 -10.29 4.45
C PHE A 130 -14.64 -9.05 3.61
N PRO A 131 -15.12 -7.94 4.19
CA PRO A 131 -15.45 -6.78 3.37
C PRO A 131 -14.22 -6.16 2.69
N GLN A 132 -13.06 -6.18 3.34
CA GLN A 132 -11.87 -5.48 2.85
C GLN A 132 -10.82 -6.37 2.15
N ILE A 133 -10.93 -7.71 2.27
CA ILE A 133 -9.87 -8.63 1.80
C ILE A 133 -9.63 -8.55 0.28
N MET A 134 -10.66 -8.26 -0.52
CA MET A 134 -10.56 -8.23 -1.98
C MET A 134 -9.88 -6.97 -2.50
N GLU A 135 -10.44 -5.80 -2.19
CA GLU A 135 -10.03 -4.49 -2.69
C GLU A 135 -10.19 -3.39 -1.65
N GLY A 136 -10.40 -3.73 -0.38
CA GLY A 136 -10.74 -2.77 0.66
C GLY A 136 -9.65 -1.75 0.96
N PRO A 137 -9.96 -0.76 1.83
CA PRO A 137 -8.94 0.13 2.33
C PRO A 137 -7.79 -0.64 2.98
N ILE A 138 -6.54 -0.28 2.69
CA ILE A 138 -5.37 -0.88 3.33
C ILE A 138 -5.24 -0.27 4.73
N ALA A 139 -6.10 -0.79 5.64
CA ALA A 139 -6.17 -0.29 7.01
C ALA A 139 -4.95 -0.74 7.81
N ARG A 140 -4.44 0.14 8.66
CA ARG A 140 -3.47 -0.24 9.68
C ARG A 140 -4.20 -0.95 10.82
N TYR A 141 -3.50 -1.80 11.52
CA TYR A 141 -4.05 -2.47 12.69
C TYR A 141 -4.61 -1.48 13.73
N SER A 142 -3.85 -0.39 14.00
CA SER A 142 -4.26 0.67 14.91
C SER A 142 -5.58 1.38 14.52
N ASP A 143 -5.89 1.43 13.23
CA ASP A 143 -7.06 2.16 12.74
C ASP A 143 -8.37 1.37 12.93
N VAL A 144 -8.30 0.04 12.97
CA VAL A 144 -9.49 -0.82 12.98
C VAL A 144 -9.63 -1.69 14.25
N ALA A 145 -8.54 -2.01 14.94
CA ALA A 145 -8.54 -2.91 16.09
C ALA A 145 -9.53 -2.47 17.19
N GLY A 146 -9.64 -1.16 17.44
CA GLY A 146 -10.54 -0.60 18.44
C GLY A 146 -12.04 -0.86 18.18
N THR A 147 -12.43 -1.15 16.93
CA THR A 147 -13.81 -1.48 16.57
C THR A 147 -13.98 -2.92 16.14
N LEU A 148 -12.92 -3.53 15.58
CA LEU A 148 -12.96 -4.88 15.00
C LEU A 148 -13.26 -5.99 16.03
N TYR A 149 -12.79 -5.81 17.28
CA TYR A 149 -12.91 -6.83 18.34
C TYR A 149 -13.93 -6.50 19.42
N THR A 150 -14.66 -5.40 19.29
CA THR A 150 -15.59 -4.95 20.36
C THR A 150 -16.86 -5.76 20.43
N GLY A 151 -17.24 -6.47 19.36
CA GLY A 151 -18.46 -7.28 19.33
C GLY A 151 -19.73 -6.47 19.66
N LYS A 152 -19.81 -5.22 19.21
CA LYS A 152 -20.97 -4.36 19.48
C LYS A 152 -22.24 -4.95 18.88
N PRO A 153 -23.40 -4.82 19.56
CA PRO A 153 -24.68 -5.20 18.97
C PRO A 153 -24.97 -4.35 17.73
N LEU A 154 -25.84 -4.88 16.86
CA LEU A 154 -26.29 -4.15 15.68
C LEU A 154 -27.09 -2.91 16.13
N GLU A 155 -26.57 -1.73 15.85
CA GLU A 155 -27.22 -0.46 16.11
C GLU A 155 -28.01 -0.02 14.87
N TYR A 156 -29.28 0.35 15.03
CA TYR A 156 -30.15 0.79 13.93
C TYR A 156 -29.50 1.86 13.05
N ARG A 157 -28.85 2.85 13.66
CA ARG A 157 -28.16 3.92 12.94
C ARG A 157 -27.03 3.39 12.05
N ASN A 158 -26.21 2.46 12.57
CA ASN A 158 -25.12 1.85 11.81
C ASN A 158 -25.65 1.03 10.63
N VAL A 159 -26.78 0.35 10.82
CA VAL A 159 -27.45 -0.42 9.77
C VAL A 159 -27.96 0.50 8.67
N VAL A 160 -28.69 1.56 9.01
CA VAL A 160 -29.22 2.53 8.02
C VAL A 160 -28.08 3.21 7.27
N ASP A 161 -27.12 3.79 7.98
CA ASP A 161 -25.97 4.48 7.37
C ASP A 161 -25.12 3.52 6.52
N GLY A 162 -24.96 2.27 6.95
CA GLY A 162 -24.24 1.23 6.21
C GLY A 162 -24.95 0.91 4.89
N TYR A 163 -26.25 0.65 4.92
CA TYR A 163 -27.02 0.38 3.69
C TYR A 163 -27.07 1.58 2.76
N VAL A 164 -27.31 2.79 3.27
CA VAL A 164 -27.27 4.01 2.43
C VAL A 164 -25.94 4.11 1.68
N ARG A 165 -24.84 3.84 2.37
CA ARG A 165 -23.52 3.89 1.77
C ARG A 165 -23.30 2.75 0.75
N ILE A 166 -23.75 1.54 1.03
CA ILE A 166 -23.70 0.41 0.10
C ILE A 166 -24.48 0.74 -1.18
N PHE A 167 -25.71 1.23 -1.05
CA PHE A 167 -26.53 1.60 -2.21
C PHE A 167 -25.92 2.74 -3.02
N TRP A 168 -25.29 3.70 -2.36
CA TRP A 168 -24.52 4.75 -3.06
C TRP A 168 -23.34 4.18 -3.84
N GLY A 169 -22.63 3.23 -3.27
CA GLY A 169 -21.54 2.49 -3.94
C GLY A 169 -22.06 1.68 -5.13
N LEU A 170 -23.16 0.95 -4.97
CA LEU A 170 -23.82 0.21 -6.05
C LEU A 170 -24.28 1.15 -7.18
N PHE A 171 -24.86 2.31 -6.84
CA PHE A 171 -25.23 3.32 -7.84
C PHE A 171 -24.01 3.76 -8.67
N LYS A 172 -22.90 4.12 -8.02
CA LYS A 172 -21.65 4.49 -8.72
C LYS A 172 -21.17 3.36 -9.64
N LYS A 173 -21.15 2.12 -9.14
CA LYS A 173 -20.65 0.96 -9.89
C LYS A 173 -21.58 0.62 -11.05
N MET A 174 -22.84 0.33 -10.78
CA MET A 174 -23.76 -0.27 -11.75
C MET A 174 -24.37 0.76 -12.73
N VAL A 175 -24.67 1.97 -12.23
CA VAL A 175 -25.37 2.98 -13.03
C VAL A 175 -24.39 3.88 -13.78
N ILE A 176 -23.22 4.19 -13.20
CA ILE A 176 -22.25 5.07 -13.84
C ILE A 176 -21.09 4.25 -14.45
N ALA A 177 -20.32 3.54 -13.64
CA ALA A 177 -19.09 2.90 -14.10
C ALA A 177 -19.36 1.83 -15.17
N ASP A 178 -20.28 0.89 -14.93
CA ASP A 178 -20.58 -0.19 -15.89
C ASP A 178 -21.18 0.35 -17.20
N ARG A 179 -21.95 1.43 -17.15
CA ARG A 179 -22.51 2.06 -18.38
C ARG A 179 -21.43 2.80 -19.16
N MET A 180 -20.55 3.52 -18.46
CA MET A 180 -19.40 4.17 -19.10
C MET A 180 -18.44 3.15 -19.73
N ALA A 181 -18.24 1.99 -19.09
CA ALA A 181 -17.38 0.91 -19.58
C ALA A 181 -17.78 0.45 -20.99
N LEU A 182 -19.07 0.37 -21.29
CA LEU A 182 -19.55 -0.04 -22.62
C LEU A 182 -19.05 0.91 -23.73
N MET A 183 -19.16 2.22 -23.49
CA MET A 183 -18.68 3.23 -24.44
C MET A 183 -17.16 3.26 -24.53
N VAL A 184 -16.48 3.23 -23.39
CA VAL A 184 -15.02 3.32 -23.31
C VAL A 184 -14.38 2.12 -24.00
N ASN A 185 -14.82 0.90 -23.70
CA ASN A 185 -14.29 -0.31 -24.32
C ASN A 185 -14.55 -0.32 -25.83
N GLN A 186 -15.77 0.04 -26.27
CA GLN A 186 -16.10 0.11 -27.69
C GLN A 186 -15.15 1.03 -28.47
N VAL A 187 -14.82 2.19 -27.90
CA VAL A 187 -13.93 3.16 -28.57
C VAL A 187 -12.47 2.70 -28.52
N PHE A 188 -12.01 2.19 -27.37
CA PHE A 188 -10.61 1.79 -27.23
C PHE A 188 -10.26 0.48 -27.96
N ASP A 189 -11.18 -0.47 -28.01
CA ASP A 189 -10.99 -1.72 -28.77
C ASP A 189 -10.97 -1.48 -30.29
N HIS A 190 -11.63 -0.41 -30.77
CA HIS A 190 -11.75 -0.07 -32.20
C HIS A 190 -11.24 1.35 -32.50
N TYR A 191 -10.25 1.84 -31.77
CA TYR A 191 -9.79 3.24 -31.81
C TYR A 191 -9.44 3.74 -33.24
N ALA A 192 -8.95 2.87 -34.12
CA ALA A 192 -8.61 3.23 -35.49
C ALA A 192 -9.82 3.68 -36.34
N GLY A 193 -11.05 3.30 -35.96
CA GLY A 193 -12.28 3.68 -36.60
C GLY A 193 -12.90 5.00 -36.11
N TYR A 194 -12.28 5.67 -35.12
CA TYR A 194 -12.84 6.86 -34.49
C TYR A 194 -11.95 8.08 -34.67
N HIS A 195 -12.57 9.28 -34.74
CA HIS A 195 -11.86 10.56 -34.78
C HIS A 195 -11.30 10.94 -33.40
N GLY A 196 -10.26 11.78 -33.35
CA GLY A 196 -9.57 12.20 -32.16
C GLY A 196 -10.48 12.76 -31.05
N ALA A 197 -11.53 13.52 -31.43
CA ALA A 197 -12.50 14.03 -30.45
C ALA A 197 -13.28 12.92 -29.71
N VAL A 198 -13.62 11.83 -30.42
CA VAL A 198 -14.30 10.66 -29.80
C VAL A 198 -13.35 9.91 -28.88
N ILE A 199 -12.09 9.74 -29.28
CA ILE A 199 -11.05 9.11 -28.46
C ILE A 199 -10.81 9.94 -27.19
N LEU A 200 -10.76 11.28 -27.31
CA LEU A 200 -10.63 12.17 -26.14
C LEU A 200 -11.85 12.05 -25.20
N ALA A 201 -13.05 12.01 -25.75
CA ALA A 201 -14.27 11.82 -24.96
C ALA A 201 -14.26 10.45 -24.22
N ALA A 202 -13.81 9.39 -24.90
CA ALA A 202 -13.64 8.08 -24.29
C ALA A 202 -12.55 8.08 -23.19
N ALA A 203 -11.45 8.81 -23.37
CA ALA A 203 -10.42 8.97 -22.34
C ALA A 203 -10.96 9.68 -21.07
N ILE A 204 -11.75 10.74 -21.25
CA ILE A 204 -12.44 11.41 -20.13
C ILE A 204 -13.44 10.45 -19.48
N GLY A 205 -14.22 9.72 -20.31
CA GLY A 205 -15.15 8.70 -19.86
C GLY A 205 -14.46 7.61 -19.01
N TYR A 206 -13.27 7.17 -19.42
CA TYR A 206 -12.45 6.21 -18.67
C TYR A 206 -12.04 6.74 -17.30
N VAL A 207 -11.66 8.00 -17.18
CA VAL A 207 -11.34 8.62 -15.89
C VAL A 207 -12.56 8.61 -14.94
N ILE A 208 -13.75 8.94 -15.48
CA ILE A 208 -15.00 8.89 -14.72
C ILE A 208 -15.32 7.44 -14.31
N GLN A 209 -15.25 6.51 -15.26
CA GLN A 209 -15.48 5.09 -15.04
C GLN A 209 -14.58 4.56 -13.90
N LEU A 210 -13.28 4.76 -14.00
CA LEU A 210 -12.28 4.29 -13.04
C LEU A 210 -12.55 4.84 -11.62
N TYR A 211 -12.88 6.14 -11.54
CA TYR A 211 -13.19 6.75 -10.24
C TYR A 211 -14.49 6.21 -9.65
N MET A 212 -15.55 6.13 -10.44
CA MET A 212 -16.85 5.65 -9.97
C MET A 212 -16.81 4.17 -9.60
N GLU A 213 -16.09 3.37 -10.35
CA GLU A 213 -15.89 1.95 -10.06
C GLU A 213 -15.14 1.77 -8.74
N PHE A 214 -13.94 2.34 -8.63
CA PHE A 214 -13.11 2.14 -7.44
C PHE A 214 -13.69 2.82 -6.21
N SER A 215 -14.18 4.06 -6.29
CA SER A 215 -14.84 4.72 -5.15
C SER A 215 -16.16 4.05 -4.77
N GLY A 216 -16.88 3.48 -5.73
CA GLY A 216 -18.10 2.72 -5.50
C GLY A 216 -17.82 1.43 -4.72
N CYS A 217 -16.80 0.66 -5.13
CA CYS A 217 -16.35 -0.52 -4.37
C CYS A 217 -15.94 -0.14 -2.95
N MET A 218 -15.22 0.97 -2.77
CA MET A 218 -14.86 1.45 -1.42
C MET A 218 -16.07 1.79 -0.57
N ASP A 219 -17.10 2.43 -1.14
CA ASP A 219 -18.33 2.73 -0.41
C ASP A 219 -19.09 1.47 0.01
N ILE A 220 -19.14 0.45 -0.86
CA ILE A 220 -19.74 -0.85 -0.53
C ILE A 220 -18.99 -1.50 0.65
N ILE A 221 -17.66 -1.51 0.60
CA ILE A 221 -16.81 -2.15 1.61
C ILE A 221 -16.90 -1.41 2.95
N ILE A 222 -16.79 -0.08 2.94
CA ILE A 222 -16.87 0.73 4.16
C ILE A 222 -18.28 0.68 4.75
N GLY A 223 -19.32 0.72 3.89
CA GLY A 223 -20.71 0.53 4.31
C GLY A 223 -20.94 -0.84 4.94
N SER A 224 -20.37 -1.90 4.34
CA SER A 224 -20.43 -3.26 4.91
C SER A 224 -19.73 -3.35 6.27
N GLY A 225 -18.56 -2.74 6.44
CA GLY A 225 -17.92 -2.64 7.75
C GLY A 225 -18.80 -1.93 8.78
N LYS A 226 -19.47 -0.86 8.37
CA LYS A 226 -20.35 -0.06 9.23
C LYS A 226 -21.54 -0.84 9.73
N LEU A 227 -22.09 -1.79 8.93
CA LEU A 227 -23.16 -2.69 9.40
C LEU A 227 -22.76 -3.46 10.66
N PHE A 228 -21.49 -3.82 10.78
CA PHE A 228 -20.94 -4.51 11.94
C PHE A 228 -20.39 -3.57 13.02
N GLY A 229 -20.60 -2.25 12.89
CA GLY A 229 -20.02 -1.25 13.79
C GLY A 229 -18.51 -1.07 13.65
N ILE A 230 -17.93 -1.55 12.55
CA ILE A 230 -16.49 -1.47 12.28
C ILE A 230 -16.19 -0.23 11.42
N CYS A 231 -15.29 0.62 11.91
CA CYS A 231 -14.89 1.84 11.22
C CYS A 231 -13.71 1.57 10.31
N LEU A 232 -13.95 1.48 9.00
CA LEU A 232 -12.89 1.39 8.00
C LEU A 232 -12.47 2.80 7.54
N PRO A 233 -11.17 3.02 7.23
CA PRO A 233 -10.70 4.33 6.79
C PRO A 233 -11.19 4.69 5.39
N GLU A 234 -11.39 6.00 5.17
CA GLU A 234 -11.76 6.55 3.85
C GLU A 234 -10.62 6.44 2.84
N ASN A 235 -10.97 6.10 1.59
CA ASN A 235 -9.99 5.93 0.53
C ASN A 235 -10.04 7.03 -0.54
N PHE A 236 -11.10 7.83 -0.57
CA PHE A 236 -11.29 8.94 -1.51
C PHE A 236 -11.86 10.18 -0.82
N ARG A 237 -11.35 11.36 -1.20
CA ARG A 237 -11.86 12.69 -0.77
C ARG A 237 -11.84 13.68 -1.92
N GLN A 238 -12.80 13.60 -2.84
CA GLN A 238 -12.95 14.53 -3.99
C GLN A 238 -11.61 14.77 -4.73
N PRO A 239 -11.00 13.74 -5.32
CA PRO A 239 -9.64 13.85 -5.86
C PRO A 239 -9.51 14.84 -7.01
N PHE A 240 -10.56 15.02 -7.81
CA PHE A 240 -10.55 15.94 -8.96
C PHE A 240 -10.65 17.43 -8.57
N CYS A 241 -10.90 17.74 -7.28
CA CYS A 241 -10.80 19.10 -6.75
C CYS A 241 -9.37 19.45 -6.29
N ALA A 242 -8.38 18.60 -6.57
CA ALA A 242 -6.98 18.83 -6.20
C ALA A 242 -6.36 19.92 -7.08
N LYS A 243 -5.56 20.80 -6.46
CA LYS A 243 -4.88 21.92 -7.13
C LYS A 243 -3.55 21.54 -7.77
N ASN A 244 -2.99 20.39 -7.40
CA ASN A 244 -1.71 19.90 -7.89
C ASN A 244 -1.62 18.36 -7.74
N PRO A 245 -0.66 17.69 -8.45
CA PRO A 245 -0.50 16.24 -8.37
C PRO A 245 -0.27 15.69 -6.95
N SER A 246 0.48 16.43 -6.12
CA SER A 246 0.73 16.00 -4.74
C SER A 246 -0.54 16.03 -3.88
N GLU A 247 -1.43 16.99 -4.11
CA GLU A 247 -2.74 17.04 -3.44
C GLU A 247 -3.68 15.97 -3.98
N PHE A 248 -3.67 15.70 -5.29
CA PHE A 248 -4.43 14.60 -5.88
C PHE A 248 -4.15 13.28 -5.17
N TRP A 249 -2.89 12.91 -4.97
CA TRP A 249 -2.51 11.68 -4.29
C TRP A 249 -2.81 11.65 -2.79
N ARG A 250 -3.09 12.77 -2.15
CA ARG A 250 -3.62 12.83 -0.78
C ARG A 250 -5.13 12.60 -0.72
N ARG A 251 -5.82 12.63 -1.86
CA ARG A 251 -7.26 12.49 -2.00
C ARG A 251 -7.70 11.22 -2.74
N TRP A 252 -6.79 10.63 -3.51
CA TRP A 252 -6.96 9.40 -4.29
C TRP A 252 -6.23 8.25 -3.60
N HIS A 253 -6.93 7.11 -3.41
CA HIS A 253 -6.37 5.88 -2.81
C HIS A 253 -5.56 6.17 -1.53
N ILE A 254 -6.20 6.90 -0.61
CA ILE A 254 -5.58 7.53 0.57
C ILE A 254 -4.84 6.50 1.41
N THR A 255 -5.44 5.32 1.62
CA THR A 255 -4.86 4.28 2.50
C THR A 255 -3.59 3.67 1.93
N LEU A 256 -3.51 3.46 0.61
CA LEU A 256 -2.28 3.01 -0.06
C LEU A 256 -1.18 4.08 0.06
N GLY A 257 -1.54 5.35 -0.23
CA GLY A 257 -0.61 6.46 -0.08
C GLY A 257 -0.09 6.61 1.34
N ALA A 258 -0.96 6.46 2.34
CA ALA A 258 -0.59 6.48 3.76
C ALA A 258 0.34 5.31 4.13
N TRP A 259 0.08 4.12 3.57
CA TRP A 259 0.92 2.95 3.76
C TRP A 259 2.34 3.16 3.19
N PHE A 260 2.45 3.59 1.93
CA PHE A 260 3.75 3.88 1.31
C PHE A 260 4.50 4.98 2.04
N LYS A 261 3.80 6.01 2.49
CA LYS A 261 4.40 7.10 3.27
C LYS A 261 5.00 6.58 4.58
N ALA A 262 4.27 5.72 5.30
CA ALA A 262 4.71 5.21 6.59
C ALA A 262 5.84 4.19 6.47
N TYR A 263 5.71 3.22 5.56
CA TYR A 263 6.57 2.04 5.56
C TYR A 263 7.69 2.07 4.51
N ILE A 264 7.64 3.00 3.54
CA ILE A 264 8.70 3.18 2.54
C ILE A 264 9.31 4.58 2.64
N PHE A 265 8.49 5.63 2.43
CA PHE A 265 9.01 7.00 2.37
C PHE A 265 9.71 7.42 3.67
N TYR A 266 9.03 7.25 4.81
CA TYR A 266 9.58 7.68 6.09
C TYR A 266 10.88 6.94 6.46
N PRO A 267 10.98 5.60 6.44
CA PRO A 267 12.22 4.91 6.72
C PRO A 267 13.38 5.31 5.80
N VAL A 268 13.12 5.53 4.51
CA VAL A 268 14.14 5.98 3.56
C VAL A 268 14.58 7.41 3.86
N SER A 269 13.63 8.31 4.15
CA SER A 269 13.91 9.73 4.43
C SER A 269 14.79 9.96 5.66
N VAL A 270 14.72 9.06 6.67
CA VAL A 270 15.56 9.13 7.88
C VAL A 270 16.80 8.23 7.80
N SER A 271 17.03 7.57 6.68
CA SER A 271 18.13 6.63 6.47
C SER A 271 19.51 7.30 6.55
N GLY A 272 20.54 6.48 6.78
CA GLY A 272 21.94 6.94 6.76
C GLY A 272 22.35 7.55 5.42
N LEU A 273 21.81 7.02 4.30
CA LEU A 273 22.06 7.56 2.96
C LEU A 273 21.59 9.01 2.86
N VAL A 274 20.32 9.27 3.22
CA VAL A 274 19.73 10.62 3.17
C VAL A 274 20.42 11.57 4.16
N LYS A 275 20.80 11.09 5.35
CA LYS A 275 21.57 11.90 6.32
C LYS A 275 22.92 12.33 5.75
N LYS A 276 23.67 11.41 5.13
CA LYS A 276 24.97 11.71 4.47
C LYS A 276 24.78 12.71 3.33
N TRP A 277 23.78 12.47 2.48
CA TRP A 277 23.44 13.40 1.41
C TRP A 277 23.11 14.79 1.92
N ASN A 278 22.24 14.91 2.92
CA ASN A 278 21.84 16.20 3.50
C ASN A 278 23.02 16.97 4.10
N GLN A 279 23.98 16.28 4.70
CA GLN A 279 25.21 16.91 5.21
C GLN A 279 26.08 17.44 4.08
N TYR A 280 26.26 16.67 3.01
CA TYR A 280 27.02 17.07 1.84
C TYR A 280 26.31 18.18 1.05
N GLY A 281 25.05 17.99 0.72
CA GLY A 281 24.27 18.87 -0.16
C GLY A 281 24.10 20.27 0.44
N ARG A 282 23.88 20.39 1.75
CA ARG A 282 23.80 21.70 2.43
C ARG A 282 25.09 22.52 2.34
N LYS A 283 26.23 21.85 2.26
CA LYS A 283 27.54 22.52 2.15
C LYS A 283 27.89 22.92 0.71
N HIS A 284 27.44 22.12 -0.29
CA HIS A 284 27.95 22.24 -1.66
C HIS A 284 26.87 22.61 -2.70
N CYS A 285 25.60 22.27 -2.47
CA CYS A 285 24.54 22.38 -3.49
C CYS A 285 23.42 23.36 -3.14
N GLY A 286 23.45 23.96 -1.94
CA GLY A 286 22.37 24.83 -1.47
C GLY A 286 21.09 24.08 -1.03
N LYS A 287 20.16 24.81 -0.40
CA LYS A 287 18.98 24.23 0.26
C LYS A 287 18.03 23.55 -0.73
N HIS A 288 17.77 24.19 -1.88
CA HIS A 288 16.78 23.71 -2.86
C HIS A 288 17.23 22.38 -3.50
N ILE A 289 18.45 22.32 -4.03
CA ILE A 289 19.01 21.10 -4.64
C ILE A 289 19.10 19.99 -3.60
N THR A 290 19.52 20.29 -2.38
CA THR A 290 19.54 19.30 -1.30
C THR A 290 18.16 18.70 -1.05
N ARG A 291 17.12 19.54 -0.97
CA ARG A 291 15.73 19.11 -0.80
C ARG A 291 15.24 18.29 -2.00
N LEU A 292 15.52 18.73 -3.22
CA LEU A 292 15.13 18.04 -4.45
C LEU A 292 15.66 16.62 -4.49
N VAL A 293 16.97 16.45 -4.28
CA VAL A 293 17.61 15.12 -4.29
C VAL A 293 17.16 14.27 -3.10
N THR A 294 16.97 14.87 -1.91
CA THR A 294 16.40 14.15 -0.76
C THR A 294 15.02 13.62 -1.07
N SER A 295 14.17 14.45 -1.70
CA SER A 295 12.82 14.03 -2.12
C SER A 295 12.88 12.93 -3.18
N ALA A 296 13.80 13.03 -4.14
CA ALA A 296 13.99 12.01 -5.16
C ALA A 296 14.38 10.66 -4.54
N ILE A 297 15.37 10.63 -3.65
CA ILE A 297 15.81 9.40 -2.97
C ILE A 297 14.66 8.75 -2.19
N ALA A 298 13.81 9.56 -1.53
CA ALA A 298 12.72 9.04 -0.71
C ALA A 298 11.48 8.64 -1.53
N LEU A 299 11.15 9.36 -2.60
CA LEU A 299 9.97 9.13 -3.44
C LEU A 299 10.20 8.05 -4.51
N PHE A 300 11.43 7.90 -5.03
CA PHE A 300 11.71 6.92 -6.07
C PHE A 300 11.27 5.49 -5.69
N PRO A 301 11.68 4.92 -4.53
CA PRO A 301 11.24 3.58 -4.14
C PRO A 301 9.72 3.50 -3.90
N VAL A 302 9.07 4.59 -3.49
CA VAL A 302 7.61 4.64 -3.34
C VAL A 302 6.92 4.45 -4.69
N TRP A 303 7.35 5.18 -5.73
CA TRP A 303 6.70 5.13 -7.03
C TRP A 303 7.02 3.85 -7.81
N VAL A 304 8.23 3.31 -7.65
CA VAL A 304 8.56 1.96 -8.16
C VAL A 304 7.65 0.91 -7.49
N ALA A 305 7.57 0.92 -6.17
CA ALA A 305 6.74 -0.02 -5.42
C ALA A 305 5.25 0.13 -5.77
N ASN A 306 4.77 1.37 -5.98
CA ASN A 306 3.39 1.64 -6.41
C ASN A 306 3.10 1.04 -7.78
N GLY A 307 3.98 1.26 -8.75
CA GLY A 307 3.85 0.67 -10.10
C GLY A 307 3.84 -0.86 -10.05
N VAL A 308 4.82 -1.46 -9.40
CA VAL A 308 4.90 -2.92 -9.24
C VAL A 308 3.67 -3.48 -8.53
N TRP A 309 3.18 -2.82 -7.48
CA TRP A 309 2.01 -3.29 -6.73
C TRP A 309 0.74 -3.37 -7.59
N HIS A 310 0.53 -2.39 -8.48
CA HIS A 310 -0.63 -2.37 -9.38
C HIS A 310 -0.65 -3.55 -10.35
N GLY A 311 0.49 -3.99 -10.86
CA GLY A 311 0.51 -5.15 -11.76
C GLY A 311 1.90 -5.56 -12.23
N ALA A 312 1.97 -6.81 -12.70
CA ALA A 312 3.16 -7.42 -13.27
C ALA A 312 3.27 -7.10 -14.78
N GLN A 313 3.33 -5.83 -15.13
CA GLN A 313 3.44 -5.35 -16.51
C GLN A 313 4.21 -4.02 -16.56
N TRP A 314 4.87 -3.75 -17.66
CA TRP A 314 5.69 -2.56 -17.85
C TRP A 314 4.88 -1.24 -17.82
N ASN A 315 3.64 -1.24 -18.31
CA ASN A 315 2.77 -0.07 -18.27
C ASN A 315 2.54 0.45 -16.84
N TYR A 316 2.42 -0.42 -15.83
CA TYR A 316 2.30 -0.01 -14.43
C TYR A 316 3.59 0.58 -13.88
N ILE A 317 4.76 0.06 -14.30
CA ILE A 317 6.06 0.62 -13.91
C ILE A 317 6.22 2.01 -14.53
N PHE A 318 5.89 2.17 -15.83
CA PHE A 318 5.89 3.48 -16.50
C PHE A 318 4.91 4.46 -15.86
N TYR A 319 3.72 4.01 -15.49
CA TYR A 319 2.75 4.81 -14.74
C TYR A 319 3.36 5.34 -13.42
N GLY A 320 4.00 4.50 -12.62
CA GLY A 320 4.68 4.92 -11.40
C GLY A 320 5.78 5.94 -11.68
N MET A 321 6.62 5.70 -12.69
CA MET A 321 7.69 6.63 -13.06
C MET A 321 7.17 7.96 -13.60
N TYR A 322 6.09 7.96 -14.36
CA TYR A 322 5.44 9.18 -14.85
C TYR A 322 5.03 10.09 -13.68
N TYR A 323 4.35 9.56 -12.66
CA TYR A 323 3.97 10.38 -11.50
C TYR A 323 5.15 10.76 -10.62
N PHE A 324 6.18 9.93 -10.50
CA PHE A 324 7.43 10.32 -9.87
C PHE A 324 8.01 11.57 -10.54
N VAL A 325 8.14 11.57 -11.86
CA VAL A 325 8.67 12.71 -12.61
C VAL A 325 7.79 13.95 -12.44
N LEU A 326 6.46 13.84 -12.56
CA LEU A 326 5.54 14.97 -12.38
C LEU A 326 5.67 15.61 -10.98
N ILE A 327 5.78 14.81 -9.93
CA ILE A 327 5.94 15.32 -8.56
C ILE A 327 7.31 15.98 -8.40
N MET A 328 8.36 15.36 -8.96
CA MET A 328 9.71 15.94 -8.90
C MET A 328 9.81 17.26 -9.67
N LEU A 329 9.16 17.37 -10.83
CA LEU A 329 9.04 18.65 -11.56
C LEU A 329 8.32 19.71 -10.72
N GLY A 330 7.23 19.35 -10.04
CA GLY A 330 6.53 20.25 -9.12
C GLY A 330 7.42 20.79 -7.99
N ILE A 331 8.28 19.93 -7.43
CA ILE A 331 9.26 20.33 -6.40
C ILE A 331 10.38 21.21 -7.00
N ALA A 332 10.81 20.89 -8.22
CA ALA A 332 11.90 21.61 -8.89
C ALA A 332 11.52 23.05 -9.25
N VAL A 333 10.28 23.30 -9.67
CA VAL A 333 9.79 24.65 -10.08
C VAL A 333 9.25 25.48 -8.90
N GLU A 334 9.15 24.93 -7.69
CA GLU A 334 8.62 25.63 -6.50
C GLU A 334 9.32 26.98 -6.23
N PRO A 335 10.66 27.14 -6.35
CA PRO A 335 11.33 28.42 -6.13
C PRO A 335 11.01 29.52 -7.15
N VAL A 336 10.48 29.14 -8.31
CA VAL A 336 10.10 30.10 -9.35
C VAL A 336 8.66 30.59 -9.16
N ARG A 337 7.87 29.80 -8.44
CA ARG A 337 6.45 30.08 -8.16
C ARG A 337 6.24 30.95 -6.91
N ASP A 338 7.12 30.82 -5.93
CA ASP A 338 7.13 31.60 -4.66
C ASP A 338 7.97 32.88 -4.83
#